data_484bffc0bd7649ce1301e734c02e479e
#
_entry.id   484bffc0bd7649ce1301e734c02e479e
#
_cell.length_a   1.000
_cell.length_b   1.000
_cell.length_c   1.000
_cell.angle_alpha   90.00
_cell.angle_beta   90.00
_cell.angle_gamma   90.00
#
_symmetry.space_group_name_H-M   'P 1'
#
loop_
_entity.id
_entity.type
_entity.pdbx_description
1 polymer ?
#
loop_
_entity_poly.entity_id
_entity_poly.type
_entity_poly.pdbx_seq_one_letter_code
_entity_poly.pdbx_strand_id
1 'polypeptide(L)'
;ILHIRLLHLQKSFMKNCGVLLMNLGSPDSTAVKDVRKYLMEFLMDSRVIDYPYIFRLLLVGGIIVPFRAAKSAEAYKKVWTKRGSPLIVITEDVQHELEKIIGVPVEISMRYANPTPKNALDNLLKKSPALEEVIGIPMYPHFAMSSYETAVEHVKKIHTKNDIPRATSLDLTNEEIKNAIPKNADERANNSPEYKNKISQ
;
A
#
# COMPACT_ATOMS: atom_id res chain seq x y z
N ILE A 1 25.35 26.37 -8.55
CA ILE A 1 24.35 27.05 -9.43
C ILE A 1 23.56 25.99 -10.22
N LEU A 2 24.21 24.98 -10.84
CA LEU A 2 23.54 23.94 -11.63
C LEU A 2 22.60 23.06 -10.75
N HIS A 3 23.05 22.71 -9.55
CA HIS A 3 22.28 21.91 -8.59
C HIS A 3 21.00 22.62 -8.11
N ILE A 4 21.07 23.93 -7.89
CA ILE A 4 19.91 24.77 -7.50
C ILE A 4 18.91 24.90 -8.66
N ARG A 5 19.40 25.00 -9.90
CA ARG A 5 18.53 25.01 -11.10
C ARG A 5 17.83 23.66 -11.33
N LEU A 6 18.53 22.52 -11.09
CA LEU A 6 17.94 21.19 -11.18
C LEU A 6 16.83 21.01 -10.12
N LEU A 7 17.07 21.44 -8.89
CA LEU A 7 16.08 21.43 -7.80
C LEU A 7 14.87 22.32 -8.09
N HIS A 8 15.08 23.48 -8.72
CA HIS A 8 13.98 24.36 -9.14
C HIS A 8 13.17 23.79 -10.30
N LEU A 9 13.83 23.14 -11.27
CA LEU A 9 13.15 22.44 -12.38
C LEU A 9 12.36 21.24 -11.87
N GLN A 10 12.91 20.44 -10.95
CA GLN A 10 12.17 19.35 -10.28
C GLN A 10 10.95 19.87 -9.52
N LYS A 11 11.10 20.95 -8.74
CA LYS A 11 9.98 21.58 -8.04
C LYS A 11 8.91 22.15 -8.98
N SER A 12 9.29 22.67 -10.13
CA SER A 12 8.35 23.20 -11.12
C SER A 12 7.60 22.07 -11.84
N PHE A 13 8.27 20.95 -12.10
CA PHE A 13 7.67 19.76 -12.75
C PHE A 13 6.71 19.01 -11.82
N MET A 14 6.92 19.07 -10.49
CA MET A 14 6.09 18.40 -9.49
C MET A 14 4.98 19.29 -8.88
N LYS A 15 4.74 20.48 -9.43
CA LYS A 15 3.90 21.50 -8.77
C LYS A 15 2.45 21.08 -8.59
N ASN A 16 1.94 20.20 -9.46
CA ASN A 16 0.55 19.72 -9.45
C ASN A 16 0.48 18.18 -9.37
N CYS A 17 1.49 17.56 -8.76
CA CYS A 17 1.55 16.11 -8.58
C CYS A 17 1.19 15.71 -7.14
N GLY A 18 0.65 14.50 -7.00
CA GLY A 18 0.51 13.81 -5.73
C GLY A 18 1.06 12.39 -5.83
N VAL A 19 1.50 11.84 -4.71
CA VAL A 19 2.02 10.47 -4.65
C VAL A 19 1.04 9.59 -3.90
N LEU A 20 0.82 8.38 -4.41
CA LEU A 20 -0.03 7.37 -3.82
C LEU A 20 0.80 6.11 -3.53
N LEU A 21 1.09 5.85 -2.25
CA LEU A 21 1.75 4.61 -1.83
C LEU A 21 0.70 3.49 -1.76
N MET A 22 0.83 2.49 -2.62
CA MET A 22 -0.14 1.40 -2.73
C MET A 22 0.35 0.16 -2.03
N ASN A 23 -0.46 -0.38 -1.10
CA ASN A 23 -0.14 -1.61 -0.39
C ASN A 23 -1.36 -2.55 -0.32
N LEU A 24 -1.15 -3.79 0.15
CA LEU A 24 -2.19 -4.82 0.19
C LEU A 24 -3.34 -4.46 1.13
N GLY A 25 -3.01 -3.94 2.29
CA GLY A 25 -3.96 -3.66 3.34
C GLY A 25 -3.93 -4.66 4.50
N SER A 26 -4.71 -4.34 5.51
CA SER A 26 -4.81 -5.08 6.76
C SER A 26 -6.21 -4.91 7.33
N PRO A 27 -6.71 -5.81 8.19
CA PRO A 27 -7.97 -5.59 8.90
C PRO A 27 -7.95 -4.25 9.67
N ASP A 28 -9.11 -3.62 9.83
CA ASP A 28 -9.23 -2.35 10.57
C ASP A 28 -8.93 -2.53 12.08
N SER A 29 -9.14 -3.74 12.60
CA SER A 29 -8.78 -4.13 13.97
C SER A 29 -8.55 -5.65 14.08
N THR A 30 -8.10 -6.09 15.25
CA THR A 30 -7.97 -7.54 15.57
C THR A 30 -9.29 -8.19 15.96
N ALA A 31 -10.42 -7.47 15.93
CA ALA A 31 -11.72 -8.05 16.18
C ALA A 31 -12.10 -9.02 15.06
N VAL A 32 -12.71 -10.15 15.44
CA VAL A 32 -13.09 -11.20 14.47
C VAL A 32 -13.97 -10.68 13.34
N LYS A 33 -14.86 -9.71 13.62
CA LYS A 33 -15.73 -9.10 12.61
C LYS A 33 -14.92 -8.34 11.53
N ASP A 34 -13.88 -7.60 11.93
CA ASP A 34 -13.07 -6.79 11.02
C ASP A 34 -12.12 -7.67 10.21
N VAL A 35 -11.56 -8.70 10.87
CA VAL A 35 -10.78 -9.73 10.18
C VAL A 35 -11.65 -10.52 9.19
N ARG A 36 -12.90 -10.82 9.54
CA ARG A 36 -13.85 -11.46 8.62
C ARG A 36 -14.13 -10.61 7.41
N LYS A 37 -14.39 -9.31 7.60
CA LYS A 37 -14.61 -8.35 6.52
C LYS A 37 -13.41 -8.30 5.57
N TYR A 38 -12.21 -8.15 6.12
CA TYR A 38 -10.96 -8.13 5.37
C TYR A 38 -10.74 -9.43 4.57
N LEU A 39 -10.92 -10.60 5.21
CA LEU A 39 -10.77 -11.89 4.54
C LEU A 39 -11.79 -12.09 3.43
N MET A 40 -13.04 -11.65 3.63
CA MET A 40 -14.05 -11.69 2.57
C MET A 40 -13.64 -10.86 1.36
N GLU A 41 -13.23 -9.61 1.58
CA GLU A 41 -12.81 -8.71 0.51
C GLU A 41 -11.59 -9.26 -0.25
N PHE A 42 -10.59 -9.75 0.49
CA PHE A 42 -9.35 -10.31 -0.06
C PHE A 42 -9.60 -11.60 -0.86
N LEU A 43 -10.28 -12.58 -0.27
CA LEU A 43 -10.47 -13.89 -0.88
C LEU A 43 -11.56 -13.89 -1.97
N MET A 44 -12.45 -12.91 -1.98
CA MET A 44 -13.44 -12.74 -3.05
C MET A 44 -12.88 -12.08 -4.31
N ASP A 45 -11.63 -11.62 -4.30
CA ASP A 45 -10.98 -11.14 -5.53
C ASP A 45 -10.69 -12.32 -6.47
N SER A 46 -11.09 -12.20 -7.74
CA SER A 46 -10.88 -13.24 -8.75
C SER A 46 -9.41 -13.48 -9.09
N ARG A 47 -8.56 -12.50 -8.82
CA ARG A 47 -7.10 -12.64 -8.97
C ARG A 47 -6.44 -13.39 -7.81
N VAL A 48 -7.16 -13.56 -6.69
CA VAL A 48 -6.70 -14.33 -5.51
C VAL A 48 -7.23 -15.76 -5.58
N ILE A 49 -8.53 -15.91 -5.85
CA ILE A 49 -9.17 -17.21 -6.04
C ILE A 49 -9.90 -17.20 -7.40
N ASP A 50 -9.32 -17.89 -8.37
CA ASP A 50 -9.83 -17.95 -9.74
C ASP A 50 -10.92 -19.04 -9.90
N TYR A 51 -12.05 -18.81 -9.23
CA TYR A 51 -13.27 -19.61 -9.41
C TYR A 51 -14.42 -18.72 -9.87
N PRO A 52 -15.42 -19.28 -10.58
CA PRO A 52 -16.68 -18.59 -10.87
C PRO A 52 -17.28 -17.99 -9.58
N TYR A 53 -17.88 -16.80 -9.69
CA TYR A 53 -18.32 -16.01 -8.54
C TYR A 53 -19.14 -16.81 -7.51
N ILE A 54 -20.09 -17.60 -7.98
CA ILE A 54 -20.99 -18.40 -7.09
C ILE A 54 -20.20 -19.43 -6.29
N PHE A 55 -19.31 -20.18 -6.94
CA PHE A 55 -18.47 -21.17 -6.26
C PHE A 55 -17.50 -20.50 -5.28
N ARG A 56 -16.90 -19.37 -5.68
CA ARG A 56 -16.05 -18.59 -4.81
C ARG A 56 -16.81 -18.06 -3.59
N LEU A 57 -18.04 -17.56 -3.77
CA LEU A 57 -18.89 -17.09 -2.67
C LEU A 57 -19.22 -18.21 -1.68
N LEU A 58 -19.61 -19.38 -2.17
CA LEU A 58 -19.91 -20.54 -1.33
C LEU A 58 -18.67 -21.04 -0.57
N LEU A 59 -17.54 -21.13 -1.26
CA LEU A 59 -16.29 -21.58 -0.67
C LEU A 59 -15.76 -20.56 0.36
N VAL A 60 -15.65 -19.30 -0.01
CA VAL A 60 -15.07 -18.25 0.84
C VAL A 60 -16.03 -17.88 1.97
N GLY A 61 -17.29 -17.57 1.64
CA GLY A 61 -18.29 -17.11 2.62
C GLY A 61 -18.85 -18.23 3.48
N GLY A 62 -19.05 -19.45 2.89
CA GLY A 62 -19.62 -20.58 3.60
C GLY A 62 -18.60 -21.41 4.38
N ILE A 63 -17.38 -21.52 3.91
CA ILE A 63 -16.38 -22.42 4.51
C ILE A 63 -15.16 -21.64 5.03
N ILE A 64 -14.40 -21.00 4.16
CA ILE A 64 -13.08 -20.49 4.56
C ILE A 64 -13.19 -19.42 5.65
N VAL A 65 -13.98 -18.38 5.42
CA VAL A 65 -14.05 -17.23 6.33
C VAL A 65 -14.67 -17.56 7.68
N PRO A 66 -15.77 -18.32 7.78
CA PRO A 66 -16.33 -18.72 9.07
C PRO A 66 -15.32 -19.45 9.97
N PHE A 67 -14.58 -20.41 9.41
CA PHE A 67 -13.62 -21.22 10.18
C PHE A 67 -12.28 -20.52 10.39
N ARG A 68 -11.85 -19.65 9.47
CA ARG A 68 -10.53 -19.04 9.51
C ARG A 68 -10.49 -17.71 10.27
N ALA A 69 -11.59 -16.94 10.29
CA ALA A 69 -11.58 -15.57 10.81
C ALA A 69 -11.12 -15.46 12.27
N ALA A 70 -11.60 -16.35 13.16
CA ALA A 70 -11.20 -16.33 14.56
C ALA A 70 -9.70 -16.66 14.74
N LYS A 71 -9.21 -17.71 14.07
CA LYS A 71 -7.80 -18.09 14.11
C LYS A 71 -6.89 -17.00 13.54
N SER A 72 -7.31 -16.35 12.45
CA SER A 72 -6.59 -15.22 11.87
C SER A 72 -6.59 -14.01 12.80
N ALA A 73 -7.70 -13.72 13.49
CA ALA A 73 -7.76 -12.64 14.47
C ALA A 73 -6.76 -12.85 15.61
N GLU A 74 -6.61 -14.07 16.13
CA GLU A 74 -5.59 -14.40 17.13
C GLU A 74 -4.16 -14.22 16.59
N ALA A 75 -3.91 -14.56 15.33
CA ALA A 75 -2.62 -14.31 14.70
C ALA A 75 -2.33 -12.81 14.55
N TYR A 76 -3.31 -12.02 14.12
CA TYR A 76 -3.17 -10.55 14.05
C TYR A 76 -2.89 -9.94 15.43
N LYS A 77 -3.54 -10.39 16.51
CA LYS A 77 -3.27 -9.89 17.87
C LYS A 77 -1.80 -10.02 18.27
N LYS A 78 -1.12 -11.08 17.84
CA LYS A 78 0.29 -11.33 18.18
C LYS A 78 1.26 -10.33 17.55
N VAL A 79 0.91 -9.77 16.39
CA VAL A 79 1.76 -8.82 15.65
C VAL A 79 1.25 -7.38 15.76
N TRP A 80 0.07 -7.18 16.34
CA TRP A 80 -0.56 -5.86 16.42
C TRP A 80 0.20 -4.94 17.35
N THR A 81 0.49 -3.73 16.88
CA THR A 81 1.19 -2.71 17.69
C THR A 81 0.20 -1.81 18.42
N LYS A 82 0.70 -0.96 19.33
CA LYS A 82 -0.11 0.10 19.98
C LYS A 82 -0.69 1.10 18.97
N ARG A 83 -0.01 1.29 17.82
CA ARG A 83 -0.45 2.18 16.73
C ARG A 83 -1.38 1.48 15.73
N GLY A 84 -1.49 0.16 15.77
CA GLY A 84 -2.31 -0.61 14.83
C GLY A 84 -1.53 -1.70 14.09
N SER A 85 -1.99 -2.04 12.89
CA SER A 85 -1.32 -3.01 12.02
C SER A 85 0.07 -2.54 11.63
N PRO A 86 1.13 -3.36 11.79
CA PRO A 86 2.49 -3.00 11.36
C PRO A 86 2.56 -2.57 9.89
N LEU A 87 1.82 -3.23 9.00
CA LEU A 87 1.77 -2.86 7.59
C LEU A 87 1.31 -1.41 7.40
N ILE A 88 0.21 -1.04 8.05
CA ILE A 88 -0.35 0.32 7.96
C ILE A 88 0.63 1.32 8.58
N VAL A 89 1.06 1.06 9.83
CA VAL A 89 1.95 1.96 10.59
C VAL A 89 3.26 2.24 9.84
N ILE A 90 3.91 1.21 9.30
CA ILE A 90 5.14 1.38 8.54
C ILE A 90 4.88 2.17 7.24
N THR A 91 3.76 1.89 6.56
CA THR A 91 3.41 2.63 5.34
C THR A 91 3.11 4.11 5.64
N GLU A 92 2.46 4.41 6.77
CA GLU A 92 2.24 5.78 7.26
C GLU A 92 3.56 6.49 7.60
N ASP A 93 4.49 5.80 8.25
CA ASP A 93 5.81 6.35 8.58
C ASP A 93 6.58 6.69 7.28
N VAL A 94 6.55 5.80 6.28
CA VAL A 94 7.13 6.05 4.94
C VAL A 94 6.44 7.24 4.26
N GLN A 95 5.11 7.32 4.32
CA GLN A 95 4.33 8.44 3.78
C GLN A 95 4.84 9.77 4.33
N HIS A 96 4.94 9.89 5.66
CA HIS A 96 5.34 11.12 6.34
C HIS A 96 6.77 11.55 5.99
N GLU A 97 7.70 10.59 5.96
CA GLU A 97 9.09 10.89 5.62
C GLU A 97 9.24 11.25 4.13
N LEU A 98 8.55 10.54 3.25
CA LEU A 98 8.57 10.84 1.82
C LEU A 98 7.98 12.23 1.52
N GLU A 99 6.82 12.57 2.12
CA GLU A 99 6.17 13.88 1.94
C GLU A 99 7.10 15.03 2.35
N LYS A 100 7.88 14.87 3.44
CA LYS A 100 8.89 15.85 3.87
C LYS A 100 10.03 16.00 2.85
N ILE A 101 10.49 14.89 2.27
CA ILE A 101 11.63 14.89 1.34
C ILE A 101 11.25 15.50 0.00
N ILE A 102 10.11 15.07 -0.57
CA ILE A 102 9.73 15.46 -1.93
C ILE A 102 8.91 16.77 -1.98
N GLY A 103 8.28 17.15 -0.86
CA GLY A 103 7.51 18.40 -0.73
C GLY A 103 6.23 18.44 -1.56
N VAL A 104 5.68 17.27 -1.95
CA VAL A 104 4.36 17.14 -2.57
C VAL A 104 3.47 16.23 -1.72
N PRO A 105 2.13 16.34 -1.80
CA PRO A 105 1.23 15.53 -1.03
C PRO A 105 1.45 14.03 -1.29
N VAL A 106 1.54 13.26 -0.22
CA VAL A 106 1.63 11.80 -0.26
C VAL A 106 0.46 11.22 0.52
N GLU A 107 -0.22 10.21 -0.04
CA GLU A 107 -1.27 9.45 0.62
C GLU A 107 -1.01 7.96 0.50
N ILE A 108 -1.55 7.19 1.45
CA ILE A 108 -1.50 5.74 1.42
C ILE A 108 -2.82 5.16 0.91
N SER A 109 -2.74 4.09 0.16
CA SER A 109 -3.88 3.41 -0.43
C SER A 109 -3.76 1.90 -0.23
N MET A 110 -4.76 1.32 0.39
CA MET A 110 -4.81 -0.12 0.59
C MET A 110 -5.72 -0.77 -0.44
N ARG A 111 -5.26 -1.90 -0.98
CA ARG A 111 -6.07 -2.66 -1.94
C ARG A 111 -7.31 -3.23 -1.28
N TYR A 112 -7.19 -3.68 -0.03
CA TYR A 112 -8.27 -4.21 0.80
C TYR A 112 -8.33 -3.48 2.13
N ALA A 113 -9.55 -3.27 2.65
CA ALA A 113 -9.85 -2.50 3.85
C ALA A 113 -9.45 -1.01 3.72
N ASN A 114 -8.99 -0.37 4.78
CA ASN A 114 -8.75 1.07 4.86
C ASN A 114 -7.26 1.44 4.99
N PRO A 115 -6.88 2.67 4.52
CA PRO A 115 -7.67 3.59 3.70
C PRO A 115 -7.86 3.10 2.27
N THR A 116 -9.08 3.26 1.74
CA THR A 116 -9.38 2.84 0.38
C THR A 116 -8.71 3.76 -0.66
N PRO A 117 -8.48 3.30 -1.90
CA PRO A 117 -7.97 4.15 -2.97
C PRO A 117 -8.80 5.40 -3.20
N LYS A 118 -10.13 5.30 -3.05
CA LYS A 118 -11.03 6.47 -3.16
C LYS A 118 -10.72 7.50 -2.05
N ASN A 119 -10.62 7.07 -0.80
CA ASN A 119 -10.32 7.97 0.32
C ASN A 119 -8.96 8.64 0.15
N ALA A 120 -7.96 7.90 -0.31
CA ALA A 120 -6.63 8.42 -0.56
C ALA A 120 -6.62 9.49 -1.67
N LEU A 121 -7.31 9.24 -2.79
CA LEU A 121 -7.45 10.22 -3.87
C LEU A 121 -8.24 11.46 -3.43
N ASP A 122 -9.33 11.28 -2.68
CA ASP A 122 -10.10 12.40 -2.13
C ASP A 122 -9.24 13.26 -1.18
N ASN A 123 -8.35 12.65 -0.40
CA ASN A 123 -7.41 13.36 0.47
C ASN A 123 -6.33 14.10 -0.33
N LEU A 124 -5.77 13.49 -1.38
CA LEU A 124 -4.83 14.17 -2.28
C LEU A 124 -5.46 15.42 -2.90
N LEU A 125 -6.69 15.31 -3.39
CA LEU A 125 -7.43 16.44 -3.96
C LEU A 125 -7.72 17.53 -2.94
N LYS A 126 -8.00 17.18 -1.68
CA LYS A 126 -8.16 18.17 -0.60
C LYS A 126 -6.85 18.89 -0.28
N LYS A 127 -5.72 18.16 -0.25
CA LYS A 127 -4.39 18.75 -0.01
C LYS A 127 -3.90 19.59 -1.19
N SER A 128 -4.24 19.20 -2.41
CA SER A 128 -3.86 19.87 -3.66
C SER A 128 -5.04 19.95 -4.62
N PRO A 129 -5.90 20.99 -4.53
CA PRO A 129 -7.04 21.14 -5.46
C PRO A 129 -6.65 21.31 -6.93
N ALA A 130 -5.43 21.73 -7.19
CA ALA A 130 -4.87 21.86 -8.56
C ALA A 130 -4.12 20.60 -9.01
N LEU A 131 -4.42 19.43 -8.45
CA LEU A 131 -3.78 18.17 -8.77
C LEU A 131 -4.04 17.78 -10.23
N GLU A 132 -2.97 17.63 -11.01
CA GLU A 132 -3.01 17.24 -12.43
C GLU A 132 -2.51 15.82 -12.65
N GLU A 133 -1.65 15.33 -11.75
CA GLU A 133 -1.04 14.01 -11.88
C GLU A 133 -0.96 13.29 -10.55
N VAL A 134 -1.25 11.97 -10.55
CA VAL A 134 -1.05 11.07 -9.43
C VAL A 134 -0.04 10.01 -9.80
N ILE A 135 1.05 9.96 -9.04
CA ILE A 135 2.11 8.98 -9.19
C ILE A 135 1.84 7.83 -8.21
N GLY A 136 1.44 6.68 -8.72
CA GLY A 136 1.23 5.47 -7.92
C GLY A 136 2.53 4.70 -7.72
N ILE A 137 2.90 4.45 -6.46
CA ILE A 137 4.07 3.63 -6.08
C ILE A 137 3.59 2.35 -5.41
N PRO A 138 3.61 1.21 -6.09
CA PRO A 138 3.27 -0.08 -5.51
C PRO A 138 4.37 -0.55 -4.55
N MET A 139 4.00 -0.77 -3.28
CA MET A 139 4.94 -1.18 -2.23
C MET A 139 4.99 -2.71 -2.06
N TYR A 140 5.13 -3.42 -3.18
CA TYR A 140 5.23 -4.88 -3.21
C TYR A 140 6.63 -5.31 -3.58
N PRO A 141 7.21 -6.31 -2.89
CA PRO A 141 8.57 -6.76 -3.17
C PRO A 141 8.71 -7.48 -4.52
N HIS A 142 7.59 -8.01 -5.03
CA HIS A 142 7.54 -8.76 -6.30
C HIS A 142 6.28 -8.44 -7.07
N PHE A 143 6.38 -8.51 -8.40
CA PHE A 143 5.20 -8.51 -9.26
C PHE A 143 4.39 -9.79 -9.02
N ALA A 144 3.12 -9.64 -8.71
CA ALA A 144 2.14 -10.72 -8.66
C ALA A 144 0.76 -10.19 -9.03
N MET A 145 0.00 -10.96 -9.82
CA MET A 145 -1.35 -10.60 -10.24
C MET A 145 -2.28 -10.35 -9.05
N SER A 146 -2.15 -11.19 -8.01
CA SER A 146 -2.99 -11.12 -6.80
C SER A 146 -2.68 -9.97 -5.85
N SER A 147 -1.56 -9.25 -6.04
CA SER A 147 -1.17 -8.14 -5.19
C SER A 147 -0.91 -6.85 -5.99
N TYR A 148 0.16 -6.83 -6.78
CA TYR A 148 0.57 -5.68 -7.56
C TYR A 148 -0.49 -5.24 -8.58
N GLU A 149 -0.85 -6.15 -9.52
CA GLU A 149 -1.76 -5.83 -10.63
C GLU A 149 -3.15 -5.44 -10.13
N THR A 150 -3.67 -6.18 -9.13
CA THR A 150 -4.98 -5.86 -8.56
C THR A 150 -5.03 -4.48 -7.91
N ALA A 151 -3.95 -4.03 -7.25
CA ALA A 151 -3.87 -2.70 -6.64
C ALA A 151 -3.81 -1.60 -7.70
N VAL A 152 -2.94 -1.73 -8.70
CA VAL A 152 -2.79 -0.77 -9.81
C VAL A 152 -4.09 -0.62 -10.60
N GLU A 153 -4.70 -1.72 -11.02
CA GLU A 153 -5.96 -1.70 -11.77
C GLU A 153 -7.13 -1.11 -10.96
N HIS A 154 -7.14 -1.35 -9.65
CA HIS A 154 -8.17 -0.77 -8.78
C HIS A 154 -8.04 0.75 -8.71
N VAL A 155 -6.84 1.28 -8.55
CA VAL A 155 -6.57 2.72 -8.54
C VAL A 155 -6.90 3.33 -9.90
N LYS A 156 -6.48 2.73 -11.02
CA LYS A 156 -6.81 3.20 -12.37
C LYS A 156 -8.31 3.33 -12.60
N LYS A 157 -9.11 2.34 -12.16
CA LYS A 157 -10.58 2.39 -12.28
C LYS A 157 -11.22 3.53 -11.51
N ILE A 158 -10.71 3.84 -10.32
CA ILE A 158 -11.24 4.93 -9.49
C ILE A 158 -10.79 6.28 -10.03
N HIS A 159 -9.54 6.37 -10.49
CA HIS A 159 -8.98 7.55 -11.12
C HIS A 159 -9.83 8.00 -12.31
N THR A 160 -10.18 7.08 -13.22
CA THR A 160 -11.02 7.37 -14.39
C THR A 160 -12.41 7.89 -14.03
N LYS A 161 -12.95 7.52 -12.87
CA LYS A 161 -14.26 7.98 -12.38
C LYS A 161 -14.23 9.37 -11.73
N ASN A 162 -13.07 9.87 -11.32
CA ASN A 162 -12.92 11.11 -10.57
C ASN A 162 -12.32 12.26 -11.41
N ASP A 163 -12.27 12.12 -12.74
CA ASP A 163 -11.76 13.14 -13.70
C ASP A 163 -10.35 13.70 -13.38
N ILE A 164 -9.51 12.90 -12.74
CA ILE A 164 -8.10 13.27 -12.53
C ILE A 164 -7.37 13.10 -13.86
N PRO A 165 -6.71 14.16 -14.41
CA PRO A 165 -6.26 14.16 -15.79
C PRO A 165 -5.18 13.14 -16.15
N ARG A 166 -4.33 12.74 -15.20
CA ARG A 166 -3.22 11.83 -15.47
C ARG A 166 -2.90 10.92 -14.27
N ALA A 167 -2.83 9.60 -14.48
CA ALA A 167 -2.30 8.65 -13.53
C ALA A 167 -1.08 7.94 -14.13
N THR A 168 0.07 8.08 -13.49
CA THR A 168 1.31 7.40 -13.85
C THR A 168 1.63 6.37 -12.76
N SER A 169 1.80 5.10 -13.15
CA SER A 169 2.34 4.08 -12.27
C SER A 169 3.84 4.01 -12.50
N LEU A 170 4.63 4.26 -11.46
CA LEU A 170 6.06 3.96 -11.52
C LEU A 170 6.24 2.46 -11.34
N ASP A 171 6.34 1.75 -12.46
CA ASP A 171 6.82 0.38 -12.50
C ASP A 171 8.34 0.40 -12.32
N LEU A 172 8.76 0.50 -11.06
CA LEU A 172 10.18 0.27 -10.76
C LEU A 172 10.46 -1.22 -11.02
N THR A 173 11.26 -1.50 -12.02
CA THR A 173 11.74 -2.86 -12.28
C THR A 173 12.55 -3.36 -11.09
N ASN A 174 12.59 -4.68 -10.86
CA ASN A 174 13.39 -5.26 -9.77
C ASN A 174 14.86 -4.83 -9.79
N GLU A 175 15.40 -4.46 -10.97
CA GLU A 175 16.74 -3.93 -11.11
C GLU A 175 16.86 -2.48 -10.65
N GLU A 176 15.89 -1.64 -10.95
CA GLU A 176 15.87 -0.24 -10.49
C GLU A 176 15.70 -0.16 -8.97
N ILE A 177 14.88 -1.04 -8.39
CA ILE A 177 14.72 -1.16 -6.92
C ILE A 177 16.03 -1.62 -6.28
N LYS A 178 16.69 -2.65 -6.83
CA LYS A 178 17.99 -3.14 -6.34
C LYS A 178 19.09 -2.09 -6.42
N ASN A 179 19.08 -1.27 -7.47
CA ASN A 179 20.06 -0.20 -7.65
C ASN A 179 19.77 1.04 -6.79
N ALA A 180 18.51 1.27 -6.41
CA ALA A 180 18.10 2.36 -5.53
C ALA A 180 18.32 2.05 -4.04
N ILE A 181 18.40 0.76 -3.65
CA ILE A 181 18.69 0.35 -2.27
C ILE A 181 20.21 0.51 -2.05
N PRO A 182 20.65 1.33 -1.08
CA PRO A 182 22.07 1.43 -0.74
C PRO A 182 22.60 0.03 -0.36
N LYS A 183 23.75 -0.35 -0.93
CA LYS A 183 24.39 -1.69 -0.70
C LYS A 183 24.61 -2.06 0.76
N ASN A 184 24.52 -1.09 1.67
CA ASN A 184 24.64 -1.23 3.13
C ASN A 184 23.31 -1.20 3.90
N ALA A 185 22.16 -1.19 3.19
CA ALA A 185 20.85 -1.25 3.85
C ALA A 185 20.64 -2.59 4.59
N ASP A 186 21.06 -3.70 3.99
CA ASP A 186 21.00 -5.03 4.59
C ASP A 186 21.89 -5.18 5.82
N GLU A 187 23.08 -4.54 5.84
CA GLU A 187 23.97 -4.51 7.00
C GLU A 187 23.38 -3.70 8.15
N ARG A 188 22.65 -2.62 7.87
CA ARG A 188 21.97 -1.82 8.90
C ARG A 188 20.77 -2.54 9.50
N ALA A 189 19.99 -3.26 8.68
CA ALA A 189 18.87 -4.07 9.16
C ALA A 189 19.36 -5.23 10.04
N ASN A 190 20.42 -5.93 9.62
CA ASN A 190 21.01 -7.05 10.38
C ASN A 190 21.78 -6.64 11.64
N ASN A 191 22.23 -5.39 11.73
CA ASN A 191 22.96 -4.86 12.86
C ASN A 191 22.13 -4.08 13.88
N SER A 192 20.80 -3.95 13.67
CA SER A 192 19.96 -3.32 14.66
C SER A 192 19.89 -4.18 15.94
N PRO A 193 20.03 -3.58 17.14
CA PRO A 193 19.99 -4.31 18.42
C PRO A 193 18.70 -5.10 18.62
N GLU A 194 17.58 -4.66 18.03
CA GLU A 194 16.29 -5.33 18.10
C GLU A 194 16.23 -6.64 17.29
N TYR A 195 16.97 -6.72 16.18
CA TYR A 195 16.98 -7.92 15.34
C TYR A 195 17.85 -9.03 15.95
N LYS A 196 18.98 -8.66 16.56
CA LYS A 196 19.88 -9.62 17.23
C LYS A 196 19.26 -10.27 18.46
N ASN A 197 18.39 -9.57 19.19
CA ASN A 197 17.70 -10.13 20.36
C ASN A 197 16.55 -11.08 20.01
N LYS A 198 16.06 -11.10 18.76
CA LYS A 198 15.00 -12.02 18.33
C LYS A 198 15.49 -13.37 17.81
N ILE A 199 16.76 -13.49 17.43
CA ILE A 199 17.36 -14.74 16.91
C ILE A 199 18.01 -15.57 18.03
N SER A 200 18.19 -14.99 19.23
CA SER A 200 18.82 -15.65 20.39
C SER A 200 17.80 -16.16 21.43
N GLN A 201 16.52 -16.23 21.11
CA GLN A 201 15.45 -16.88 21.87
C GLN A 201 14.76 -17.95 21.01
#